data_dfb4c9bfafc597288e2d791d9ef6acae
#
_entry.id   dfb4c9bfafc597288e2d791d9ef6acae
#
_cell.length_a   1.000
_cell.length_b   1.000
_cell.length_c   1.000
_cell.angle_alpha   90.00
_cell.angle_beta   90.00
_cell.angle_gamma   90.00
#
_symmetry.space_group_name_H-M   'P 1'
#
loop_
_entity.id
_entity.type
_entity.pdbx_description
1 polymer ?
#
loop_
_entity_poly.entity_id
_entity_poly.type
_entity_poly.pdbx_seq_one_letter_code
_entity_poly.pdbx_strand_id
1 'polypeptide(L)'
;FRHQMTREVAAACEGAFAAGCEDLLIKDAHDSARNLIPAELPERVSIFRGWGSDIHSMMSGIDASFAGAIFTGYHSSSNTDASPLCHTMNLDNVSIRINGIQASELVINTFAAALYDVPVLLVTGDLGVCEQAKRLCPAIYTVPVSRGCGNGSISIHPAEAVKRIREKAEMAVAD
;
A
#
# COMPACT_ATOMS: atom_id res chain seq x y z
N PHE A 1 11.44 -0.92 -12.70
CA PHE A 1 10.63 -0.70 -11.48
C PHE A 1 9.19 -0.31 -11.83
N ARG A 2 8.95 0.80 -12.56
CA ARG A 2 7.61 1.35 -12.85
C ARG A 2 6.63 0.33 -13.45
N HIS A 3 7.05 -0.49 -14.42
CA HIS A 3 6.20 -1.56 -14.98
C HIS A 3 5.75 -2.56 -13.92
N GLN A 4 6.65 -3.02 -13.05
CA GLN A 4 6.28 -3.98 -11.99
C GLN A 4 5.34 -3.34 -10.96
N MET A 5 5.64 -2.11 -10.53
CA MET A 5 4.76 -1.34 -9.65
C MET A 5 3.35 -1.21 -10.26
N THR A 6 3.26 -0.83 -11.54
CA THR A 6 1.98 -0.69 -12.24
C THR A 6 1.22 -2.02 -12.33
N ARG A 7 1.91 -3.12 -12.63
CA ARG A 7 1.31 -4.46 -12.70
C ARG A 7 0.77 -4.93 -11.35
N GLU A 8 1.43 -4.62 -10.24
CA GLU A 8 0.96 -4.95 -8.90
C GLU A 8 -0.28 -4.14 -8.51
N VAL A 9 -0.30 -2.84 -8.85
CA VAL A 9 -1.50 -2.00 -8.68
C VAL A 9 -2.64 -2.49 -9.56
N ALA A 10 -2.38 -2.79 -10.84
CA ALA A 10 -3.39 -3.35 -11.75
C ALA A 10 -3.98 -4.66 -11.20
N ALA A 11 -3.14 -5.54 -10.67
CA ALA A 11 -3.58 -6.80 -10.07
C ALA A 11 -4.50 -6.58 -8.85
N ALA A 12 -4.19 -5.59 -8.01
CA ALA A 12 -5.06 -5.22 -6.89
C ALA A 12 -6.42 -4.70 -7.39
N CYS A 13 -6.42 -3.87 -8.43
CA CYS A 13 -7.66 -3.37 -9.06
C CYS A 13 -8.47 -4.51 -9.68
N GLU A 14 -7.84 -5.43 -10.42
CA GLU A 14 -8.52 -6.58 -11.03
C GLU A 14 -9.15 -7.49 -9.98
N GLY A 15 -8.46 -7.72 -8.84
CA GLY A 15 -9.01 -8.48 -7.72
C GLY A 15 -10.22 -7.79 -7.10
N ALA A 16 -10.15 -6.48 -6.86
CA ALA A 16 -11.26 -5.72 -6.33
C ALA A 16 -12.47 -5.72 -7.28
N PHE A 17 -12.26 -5.56 -8.59
CA PHE A 17 -13.33 -5.68 -9.58
C PHE A 17 -13.95 -7.08 -9.63
N ALA A 18 -13.15 -8.13 -9.46
CA ALA A 18 -13.65 -9.50 -9.42
C ALA A 18 -14.56 -9.75 -8.20
N ALA A 19 -14.31 -9.05 -7.09
CA ALA A 19 -15.15 -9.05 -5.89
C ALA A 19 -16.40 -8.15 -5.98
N GLY A 20 -16.60 -7.44 -7.10
CA GLY A 20 -17.78 -6.62 -7.34
C GLY A 20 -17.60 -5.13 -7.02
N CYS A 21 -16.39 -4.65 -6.75
CA CYS A 21 -16.12 -3.23 -6.64
C CYS A 21 -16.49 -2.53 -7.97
N GLU A 22 -17.23 -1.44 -7.88
CA GLU A 22 -17.70 -0.72 -9.08
C GLU A 22 -16.73 0.40 -9.48
N ASP A 23 -16.25 1.17 -8.51
CA ASP A 23 -15.39 2.33 -8.71
C ASP A 23 -14.08 2.21 -7.94
N LEU A 24 -12.97 2.55 -8.57
CA LEU A 24 -11.65 2.57 -7.97
C LEU A 24 -10.93 3.88 -8.22
N LEU A 25 -10.42 4.49 -7.16
CA LEU A 25 -9.48 5.59 -7.22
C LEU A 25 -8.08 5.10 -6.85
N ILE A 26 -7.13 5.19 -7.77
CA ILE A 26 -5.72 4.92 -7.51
C ILE A 26 -5.04 6.21 -7.10
N LYS A 27 -4.43 6.26 -5.92
CA LYS A 27 -3.53 7.33 -5.52
C LYS A 27 -2.09 6.90 -5.78
N ASP A 28 -1.44 7.51 -6.78
CA ASP A 28 0.00 7.37 -6.99
C ASP A 28 0.70 8.24 -5.95
N ALA A 29 1.29 7.64 -4.92
CA ALA A 29 1.73 8.31 -3.71
C ALA A 29 3.24 8.21 -3.43
N HIS A 30 4.02 7.54 -4.31
CA HIS A 30 5.46 7.38 -4.11
C HIS A 30 6.25 8.53 -4.75
N ASP A 31 7.24 9.09 -4.04
CA ASP A 31 8.18 10.11 -4.52
C ASP A 31 7.48 11.27 -5.29
N SER A 32 7.63 11.31 -6.60
CA SER A 32 7.01 12.33 -7.45
C SER A 32 5.47 12.22 -7.56
N ALA A 33 4.88 11.17 -7.03
CA ALA A 33 3.47 10.81 -7.21
C ALA A 33 3.04 10.73 -8.70
N ARG A 34 3.97 10.30 -9.58
CA ARG A 34 3.81 10.14 -11.04
C ARG A 34 4.54 8.91 -11.57
N ASN A 35 4.46 7.79 -10.84
CA ASN A 35 5.24 6.58 -11.11
C ASN A 35 4.50 5.58 -11.99
N LEU A 36 3.20 5.44 -11.81
CA LEU A 36 2.39 4.47 -12.52
C LEU A 36 2.31 4.81 -14.02
N ILE A 37 2.14 3.78 -14.84
CA ILE A 37 1.97 3.86 -16.29
C ILE A 37 0.47 3.69 -16.59
N PRO A 38 -0.28 4.77 -16.89
CA PRO A 38 -1.73 4.70 -17.01
C PRO A 38 -2.23 3.72 -18.06
N ALA A 39 -1.50 3.55 -19.14
CA ALA A 39 -1.85 2.62 -20.23
C ALA A 39 -1.79 1.13 -19.83
N GLU A 40 -1.19 0.80 -18.69
CA GLU A 40 -1.10 -0.56 -18.16
C GLU A 40 -2.09 -0.82 -17.00
N LEU A 41 -2.91 0.18 -16.67
CA LEU A 41 -3.96 0.06 -15.65
C LEU A 41 -5.31 -0.30 -16.29
N PRO A 42 -6.24 -0.93 -15.55
CA PRO A 42 -7.59 -1.19 -16.04
C PRO A 42 -8.30 0.12 -16.46
N GLU A 43 -9.07 0.08 -17.54
CA GLU A 43 -9.75 1.27 -18.09
C GLU A 43 -10.80 1.90 -17.14
N ARG A 44 -11.33 1.10 -16.20
CA ARG A 44 -12.39 1.50 -15.26
C ARG A 44 -11.90 2.25 -14.02
N VAL A 45 -10.60 2.61 -13.94
CA VAL A 45 -10.04 3.28 -12.76
C VAL A 45 -9.91 4.78 -12.97
N SER A 46 -10.06 5.55 -11.89
CA SER A 46 -9.60 6.93 -11.81
C SER A 46 -8.22 6.98 -11.17
N ILE A 47 -7.38 7.95 -11.56
CA ILE A 47 -6.00 8.07 -11.07
C ILE A 47 -5.77 9.47 -10.52
N PHE A 48 -5.49 9.56 -9.23
CA PHE A 48 -5.00 10.79 -8.60
C PHE A 48 -3.47 10.79 -8.65
N ARG A 49 -2.90 11.70 -9.42
CA ARG A 49 -1.44 11.86 -9.61
C ARG A 49 -0.98 13.20 -9.07
N GLY A 50 0.18 13.19 -8.44
CA GLY A 50 0.75 14.38 -7.79
C GLY A 50 0.28 14.52 -6.35
N TRP A 51 0.83 15.53 -5.68
CA TRP A 51 0.53 15.84 -4.29
C TRP A 51 -0.61 16.85 -4.22
N GLY A 52 -1.64 16.54 -3.42
CA GLY A 52 -2.84 17.38 -3.25
C GLY A 52 -2.61 18.63 -2.40
N SER A 53 -1.47 18.73 -1.72
CA SER A 53 -1.14 19.81 -0.78
C SER A 53 -2.15 19.98 0.37
N ASP A 54 -2.86 18.90 0.70
CA ASP A 54 -3.77 18.79 1.83
C ASP A 54 -3.14 18.01 2.99
N ILE A 55 -3.83 17.94 4.12
CA ILE A 55 -3.34 17.27 5.33
C ILE A 55 -3.23 15.75 5.19
N HIS A 56 -3.85 15.15 4.17
CA HIS A 56 -3.90 13.71 3.97
C HIS A 56 -2.63 13.17 3.28
N SER A 57 -1.82 14.04 2.64
CA SER A 57 -0.54 13.66 2.02
C SER A 57 -0.71 12.50 1.02
N MET A 58 -0.17 11.32 1.34
CA MET A 58 -0.28 10.11 0.51
C MET A 58 -1.73 9.62 0.34
N MET A 59 -2.63 10.03 1.23
CA MET A 59 -4.05 9.68 1.22
C MET A 59 -4.94 10.78 0.63
N SER A 60 -4.36 11.81 -0.03
CA SER A 60 -5.13 12.86 -0.70
C SER A 60 -6.22 12.27 -1.61
N GLY A 61 -7.43 12.77 -1.48
CA GLY A 61 -8.59 12.27 -2.20
C GLY A 61 -9.45 11.26 -1.45
N ILE A 62 -9.03 10.85 -0.24
CA ILE A 62 -9.85 9.98 0.62
C ILE A 62 -10.97 10.77 1.28
N ASP A 63 -12.14 10.17 1.39
CA ASP A 63 -13.30 10.66 2.14
C ASP A 63 -14.20 9.50 2.59
N ALA A 64 -15.30 9.80 3.26
CA ALA A 64 -16.23 8.80 3.81
C ALA A 64 -17.06 8.04 2.75
N SER A 65 -16.91 8.32 1.47
CA SER A 65 -17.59 7.57 0.39
C SER A 65 -16.87 6.26 0.04
N PHE A 66 -15.61 6.09 0.47
CA PHE A 66 -14.85 4.87 0.20
C PHE A 66 -15.25 3.74 1.15
N ALA A 67 -15.53 2.56 0.59
CA ALA A 67 -15.82 1.34 1.35
C ALA A 67 -14.56 0.70 1.96
N GLY A 68 -13.36 0.97 1.41
CA GLY A 68 -12.11 0.44 1.92
C GLY A 68 -10.89 0.97 1.17
N ALA A 69 -9.71 0.71 1.71
CA ALA A 69 -8.44 1.07 1.10
C ALA A 69 -7.52 -0.16 0.96
N ILE A 70 -6.76 -0.20 -0.13
CA ILE A 70 -5.72 -1.19 -0.40
C ILE A 70 -4.39 -0.46 -0.50
N PHE A 71 -3.39 -0.90 0.25
CA PHE A 71 -2.05 -0.34 0.25
C PHE A 71 -1.07 -1.26 -0.47
N THR A 72 -0.54 -0.80 -1.62
CA THR A 72 0.37 -1.59 -2.46
C THR A 72 1.80 -1.06 -2.42
N GLY A 73 2.79 -1.97 -2.30
CA GLY A 73 4.20 -1.61 -2.37
C GLY A 73 4.73 -0.87 -1.15
N TYR A 74 4.12 -1.04 0.01
CA TYR A 74 4.55 -0.42 1.27
C TYR A 74 5.82 -1.06 1.81
N HIS A 75 6.53 -0.36 2.66
CA HIS A 75 7.77 -0.82 3.30
C HIS A 75 7.78 -0.54 4.80
N SER A 76 8.69 -1.19 5.49
CA SER A 76 8.90 -1.04 6.92
C SER A 76 9.35 0.37 7.29
N SER A 77 9.03 0.79 8.51
CA SER A 77 9.38 2.11 9.05
C SER A 77 10.89 2.32 9.21
N SER A 78 11.30 3.57 9.31
CA SER A 78 12.63 3.93 9.81
C SER A 78 12.92 3.22 11.14
N ASN A 79 14.21 3.07 11.46
CA ASN A 79 14.68 2.41 12.68
C ASN A 79 14.20 0.94 12.83
N THR A 80 14.11 0.21 11.72
CA THR A 80 13.89 -1.24 11.69
C THR A 80 14.93 -1.92 10.79
N ASP A 81 15.20 -3.20 11.01
CA ASP A 81 16.10 -4.02 10.18
C ASP A 81 15.31 -4.98 9.27
N ALA A 82 14.17 -4.51 8.77
CA ALA A 82 13.27 -5.35 8.00
C ALA A 82 13.47 -5.26 6.48
N SER A 83 14.05 -4.17 6.00
CA SER A 83 14.31 -3.93 4.57
C SER A 83 15.39 -2.86 4.40
N PRO A 84 16.27 -2.94 3.38
CA PRO A 84 17.20 -1.86 3.07
C PRO A 84 16.51 -0.54 2.65
N LEU A 85 15.20 -0.56 2.38
CA LEU A 85 14.41 0.61 2.06
C LEU A 85 13.68 1.21 3.26
N CYS A 86 13.95 0.73 4.48
CA CYS A 86 13.31 1.22 5.70
C CYS A 86 13.45 2.74 5.87
N HIS A 87 12.34 3.45 5.82
CA HIS A 87 12.23 4.87 6.16
C HIS A 87 10.78 5.20 6.51
N THR A 88 10.51 6.42 6.96
CA THR A 88 9.15 6.92 7.18
C THR A 88 9.07 8.34 6.63
N MET A 89 8.33 8.54 5.54
CA MET A 89 8.14 9.78 4.79
C MET A 89 9.37 10.27 4.04
N ASN A 90 10.54 10.26 4.68
CA ASN A 90 11.83 10.63 4.10
C ASN A 90 12.97 9.97 4.87
N LEU A 91 14.19 10.13 4.38
CA LEU A 91 15.40 9.53 4.97
C LEU A 91 15.94 10.30 6.19
N ASP A 92 15.43 11.50 6.47
CA ASP A 92 15.88 12.33 7.60
C ASP A 92 15.18 11.91 8.91
N ASN A 93 14.03 11.25 8.83
CA ASN A 93 13.27 10.79 9.98
C ASN A 93 13.86 9.50 10.56
N VAL A 94 14.61 9.62 11.64
CA VAL A 94 15.18 8.44 12.32
C VAL A 94 14.10 7.61 13.01
N SER A 95 13.08 8.24 13.60
CA SER A 95 11.96 7.56 14.24
C SER A 95 10.75 8.48 14.32
N ILE A 96 9.59 7.96 13.94
CA ILE A 96 8.29 8.60 14.16
C ILE A 96 7.46 7.66 15.04
N ARG A 97 6.77 8.21 16.04
CA ARG A 97 5.86 7.45 16.90
C ARG A 97 4.51 8.15 16.99
N ILE A 98 3.45 7.35 16.89
CA ILE A 98 2.07 7.79 17.09
C ILE A 98 1.47 6.95 18.22
N ASN A 99 1.08 7.58 19.31
CA ASN A 99 0.55 6.90 20.52
C ASN A 99 1.49 5.78 21.03
N GLY A 100 2.80 5.99 20.96
CA GLY A 100 3.80 5.00 21.35
C GLY A 100 4.11 3.92 20.32
N ILE A 101 3.35 3.82 19.24
CA ILE A 101 3.59 2.86 18.15
C ILE A 101 4.64 3.43 17.20
N GLN A 102 5.65 2.64 16.85
CA GLN A 102 6.59 2.99 15.78
C GLN A 102 5.82 3.12 14.47
N ALA A 103 5.77 4.33 13.91
CA ALA A 103 4.98 4.62 12.74
C ALA A 103 5.77 4.41 11.46
N SER A 104 5.31 3.46 10.63
CA SER A 104 5.57 3.43 9.20
C SER A 104 4.54 4.31 8.47
N GLU A 105 4.71 4.50 7.19
CA GLU A 105 3.68 5.14 6.33
C GLU A 105 2.36 4.36 6.37
N LEU A 106 2.41 3.03 6.53
CA LEU A 106 1.22 2.21 6.80
C LEU A 106 0.43 2.74 8.00
N VAL A 107 1.10 2.99 9.13
CA VAL A 107 0.43 3.47 10.36
C VAL A 107 -0.16 4.86 10.15
N ILE A 108 0.61 5.79 9.57
CA ILE A 108 0.16 7.16 9.30
C ILE A 108 -1.07 7.14 8.39
N ASN A 109 -1.00 6.40 7.28
CA ASN A 109 -2.06 6.35 6.28
C ASN A 109 -3.29 5.57 6.76
N THR A 110 -3.11 4.57 7.64
CA THR A 110 -4.23 3.89 8.30
C THR A 110 -5.00 4.85 9.21
N PHE A 111 -4.30 5.71 9.96
CA PHE A 111 -4.97 6.73 10.77
C PHE A 111 -5.67 7.78 9.89
N ALA A 112 -5.08 8.16 8.75
CA ALA A 112 -5.75 9.06 7.81
C ALA A 112 -7.04 8.45 7.25
N ALA A 113 -7.04 7.16 6.90
CA ALA A 113 -8.23 6.43 6.48
C ALA A 113 -9.29 6.33 7.60
N ALA A 114 -8.83 6.08 8.83
CA ALA A 114 -9.70 5.96 9.99
C ALA A 114 -10.43 7.27 10.37
N LEU A 115 -9.94 8.44 9.95
CA LEU A 115 -10.66 9.70 10.11
C LEU A 115 -12.00 9.73 9.36
N TYR A 116 -12.16 8.87 8.38
CA TYR A 116 -13.34 8.73 7.53
C TYR A 116 -14.04 7.38 7.70
N ASP A 117 -13.67 6.61 8.72
CA ASP A 117 -14.18 5.25 8.96
C ASP A 117 -13.89 4.28 7.78
N VAL A 118 -12.85 4.55 6.98
CA VAL A 118 -12.44 3.70 5.85
C VAL A 118 -11.46 2.64 6.33
N PRO A 119 -11.82 1.35 6.30
CA PRO A 119 -10.92 0.27 6.70
C PRO A 119 -9.82 0.04 5.69
N VAL A 120 -8.63 -0.35 6.17
CA VAL A 120 -7.56 -0.88 5.31
C VAL A 120 -7.76 -2.39 5.16
N LEU A 121 -8.04 -2.84 3.95
CA LEU A 121 -8.42 -4.22 3.65
C LEU A 121 -7.20 -5.11 3.35
N LEU A 122 -6.23 -4.59 2.60
CA LEU A 122 -5.05 -5.32 2.15
C LEU A 122 -3.81 -4.43 2.21
N VAL A 123 -2.70 -5.01 2.64
CA VAL A 123 -1.36 -4.41 2.58
C VAL A 123 -0.43 -5.34 1.80
N THR A 124 0.27 -4.81 0.79
CA THR A 124 1.35 -5.51 0.11
C THR A 124 2.66 -4.75 0.27
N GLY A 125 3.77 -5.45 0.37
CA GLY A 125 5.06 -4.80 0.56
C GLY A 125 6.15 -5.71 1.10
N ASP A 126 7.08 -5.18 1.88
CA ASP A 126 8.07 -6.04 2.54
C ASP A 126 7.44 -6.84 3.70
N LEU A 127 8.14 -7.90 4.12
CA LEU A 127 7.65 -8.78 5.19
C LEU A 127 7.40 -8.00 6.49
N GLY A 128 8.28 -7.06 6.85
CA GLY A 128 8.17 -6.34 8.11
C GLY A 128 6.93 -5.42 8.17
N VAL A 129 6.58 -4.74 7.08
CA VAL A 129 5.35 -3.93 7.03
C VAL A 129 4.11 -4.83 7.06
N CYS A 130 4.13 -5.97 6.40
CA CYS A 130 3.04 -6.94 6.45
C CYS A 130 2.85 -7.51 7.86
N GLU A 131 3.92 -7.82 8.58
CA GLU A 131 3.88 -8.22 9.97
C GLU A 131 3.39 -7.10 10.90
N GLN A 132 3.78 -5.84 10.63
CA GLN A 132 3.26 -4.69 11.37
C GLN A 132 1.73 -4.56 11.18
N ALA A 133 1.26 -4.69 9.93
CA ALA A 133 -0.17 -4.68 9.63
C ALA A 133 -0.93 -5.75 10.44
N LYS A 134 -0.43 -6.98 10.46
CA LYS A 134 -1.02 -8.09 11.22
C LYS A 134 -1.00 -7.89 12.74
N ARG A 135 0.02 -7.21 13.28
CA ARG A 135 0.04 -6.85 14.72
C ARG A 135 -1.01 -5.80 15.07
N LEU A 136 -1.30 -4.87 14.16
CA LEU A 136 -2.30 -3.82 14.37
C LEU A 136 -3.72 -4.34 14.16
N CYS A 137 -3.92 -5.15 13.14
CA CYS A 137 -5.20 -5.77 12.81
C CYS A 137 -4.97 -7.22 12.34
N PRO A 138 -5.20 -8.24 13.18
CA PRO A 138 -4.99 -9.64 12.79
C PRO A 138 -5.84 -10.10 11.59
N ALA A 139 -6.98 -9.48 11.36
CA ALA A 139 -7.89 -9.80 10.26
C ALA A 139 -7.41 -9.27 8.89
N ILE A 140 -6.59 -8.20 8.86
CA ILE A 140 -6.16 -7.56 7.61
C ILE A 140 -5.49 -8.56 6.65
N TYR A 141 -5.77 -8.48 5.38
CA TYR A 141 -5.07 -9.26 4.37
C TYR A 141 -3.67 -8.70 4.08
N THR A 142 -2.68 -9.57 3.86
CA THR A 142 -1.31 -9.15 3.55
C THR A 142 -0.69 -10.01 2.46
N VAL A 143 0.17 -9.40 1.62
CA VAL A 143 1.00 -10.09 0.64
C VAL A 143 2.44 -9.59 0.77
N PRO A 144 3.31 -10.31 1.50
CA PRO A 144 4.73 -10.00 1.53
C PRO A 144 5.36 -10.40 0.18
N VAL A 145 5.94 -9.42 -0.53
CA VAL A 145 6.59 -9.62 -1.83
C VAL A 145 8.11 -9.65 -1.72
N SER A 146 8.67 -9.13 -0.62
CA SER A 146 10.11 -9.12 -0.35
C SER A 146 10.41 -9.16 1.14
N ARG A 147 11.67 -9.43 1.48
CA ARG A 147 12.21 -9.29 2.83
C ARG A 147 13.64 -8.79 2.77
N GLY A 148 14.09 -8.08 3.78
CA GLY A 148 15.48 -7.67 3.93
C GLY A 148 16.41 -8.85 4.16
N CYS A 149 17.66 -8.71 3.71
CA CYS A 149 18.75 -9.63 3.95
C CYS A 149 20.06 -8.82 3.97
N GLY A 150 20.46 -8.31 5.14
CA GLY A 150 21.52 -7.32 5.25
C GLY A 150 21.21 -6.09 4.40
N ASN A 151 22.17 -5.63 3.61
CA ASN A 151 21.99 -4.50 2.69
C ASN A 151 21.26 -4.84 1.38
N GLY A 152 20.76 -6.06 1.24
CA GLY A 152 20.00 -6.52 0.09
C GLY A 152 18.57 -6.93 0.43
N SER A 153 17.85 -7.41 -0.57
CA SER A 153 16.52 -7.97 -0.41
C SER A 153 16.34 -9.27 -1.18
N ILE A 154 15.50 -10.14 -0.67
CA ILE A 154 15.03 -11.35 -1.35
C ILE A 154 13.57 -11.14 -1.68
N SER A 155 13.23 -11.17 -2.96
CA SER A 155 11.86 -11.01 -3.45
C SER A 155 11.33 -12.30 -4.02
N ILE A 156 10.02 -12.50 -3.96
CA ILE A 156 9.36 -13.53 -4.76
C ILE A 156 9.41 -13.13 -6.24
N HIS A 157 9.15 -14.09 -7.13
CA HIS A 157 9.13 -13.79 -8.57
C HIS A 157 8.04 -12.76 -8.89
N PRO A 158 8.29 -11.74 -9.75
CA PRO A 158 7.32 -10.69 -10.05
C PRO A 158 5.94 -11.17 -10.50
N ALA A 159 5.88 -12.24 -11.30
CA ALA A 159 4.60 -12.81 -11.73
C ALA A 159 3.83 -13.47 -10.57
N GLU A 160 4.54 -14.04 -9.59
CA GLU A 160 3.94 -14.61 -8.38
C GLU A 160 3.39 -13.49 -7.46
N ALA A 161 4.09 -12.36 -7.37
CA ALA A 161 3.60 -11.19 -6.65
C ALA A 161 2.26 -10.71 -7.23
N VAL A 162 2.21 -10.49 -8.53
CA VAL A 162 1.00 -10.07 -9.26
C VAL A 162 -0.17 -11.04 -9.01
N LYS A 163 0.08 -12.36 -9.12
CA LYS A 163 -0.94 -13.39 -8.87
C LYS A 163 -1.50 -13.31 -7.45
N ARG A 164 -0.61 -13.32 -6.44
CA ARG A 164 -1.01 -13.29 -5.02
C ARG A 164 -1.74 -12.01 -4.65
N ILE A 165 -1.31 -10.86 -5.20
CA ILE A 165 -1.96 -9.57 -4.95
C ILE A 165 -3.38 -9.60 -5.49
N ARG A 166 -3.59 -10.07 -6.73
CA ARG A 166 -4.92 -10.18 -7.32
C ARG A 166 -5.84 -11.06 -6.48
N GLU A 167 -5.40 -12.28 -6.14
CA GLU A 167 -6.17 -13.23 -5.33
C GLU A 167 -6.53 -12.66 -3.95
N LYS A 168 -5.57 -12.01 -3.29
CA LYS A 168 -5.80 -11.42 -1.96
C LYS A 168 -6.66 -10.17 -2.00
N ALA A 169 -6.59 -9.36 -3.05
CA ALA A 169 -7.47 -8.21 -3.22
C ALA A 169 -8.93 -8.66 -3.44
N GLU A 170 -9.15 -9.70 -4.24
CA GLU A 170 -10.48 -10.29 -4.43
C GLU A 170 -11.06 -10.79 -3.10
N MET A 171 -10.28 -11.53 -2.30
CA MET A 171 -10.72 -12.01 -0.98
C MET A 171 -11.01 -10.85 -0.02
N ALA A 172 -10.11 -9.87 0.05
CA ALA A 172 -10.19 -8.77 1.01
C ALA A 172 -11.36 -7.80 0.73
N VAL A 173 -11.82 -7.71 -0.51
CA VAL A 173 -12.98 -6.88 -0.89
C VAL A 173 -14.28 -7.65 -0.75
N ALA A 174 -14.26 -9.00 -0.86
CA ALA A 174 -15.45 -9.84 -0.72
C ALA A 174 -15.87 -10.07 0.74
N ASP A 175 -14.93 -9.99 1.71
CA ASP A 175 -15.16 -10.16 3.16
C ASP A 175 -15.75 -8.88 3.79
#